data_928fcdcc7d7ed4fe4b9476b767adc4b1
#
_entry.id   928fcdcc7d7ed4fe4b9476b767adc4b1
#
_cell.length_a   1.000
_cell.length_b   1.000
_cell.length_c   1.000
_cell.angle_alpha   90.00
_cell.angle_beta   90.00
_cell.angle_gamma   90.00
#
_symmetry.space_group_name_H-M   'P 1'
#
loop_
_entity.id
_entity.type
_entity.pdbx_description
1 polymer ?
#
loop_
_entity_poly.entity_id
_entity_poly.type
_entity_poly.pdbx_seq_one_letter_code
_entity_poly.pdbx_strand_id
1 'polypeptide(L)' 'MGRVVDQELARISQRIRAAREAAGLTLQELAGKSGVATSTIQKVEKEQMTPSVAVILKIARGLDVRLSELVVDTS' A
#
# COMPACT_ATOMS: atom_id res chain seq x y z
N MET A 1 21.57 8.15 2.26
CA MET A 1 21.06 7.56 3.47
C MET A 1 19.63 7.09 3.35
N GLY A 2 18.69 7.91 2.95
CA GLY A 2 17.31 7.49 2.80
C GLY A 2 16.99 6.73 1.54
N ARG A 3 17.92 6.57 0.64
CA ARG A 3 17.61 6.08 -0.70
C ARG A 3 17.10 4.65 -0.74
N VAL A 4 17.69 3.76 0.05
CA VAL A 4 17.24 2.36 0.10
C VAL A 4 15.83 2.29 0.66
N VAL A 5 15.58 3.02 1.74
CA VAL A 5 14.25 3.09 2.36
C VAL A 5 13.26 3.72 1.40
N ASP A 6 13.66 4.81 0.73
CA ASP A 6 12.79 5.51 -0.22
C ASP A 6 12.43 4.60 -1.40
N GLN A 7 13.39 3.81 -1.88
CA GLN A 7 13.13 2.87 -2.98
C GLN A 7 12.17 1.77 -2.55
N GLU A 8 12.31 1.26 -1.34
CA GLU A 8 11.40 0.24 -0.84
C GLU A 8 10.00 0.80 -0.64
N LEU A 9 9.90 2.03 -0.12
CA LEU A 9 8.61 2.68 0.01
C LEU A 9 7.96 2.88 -1.35
N ALA A 10 8.73 3.30 -2.35
CA ALA A 10 8.20 3.46 -3.70
C ALA A 10 7.65 2.15 -4.24
N ARG A 11 8.36 1.05 -4.00
CA ARG A 11 7.91 -0.27 -4.45
C ARG A 11 6.63 -0.69 -3.75
N ILE A 12 6.56 -0.51 -2.44
CA ILE A 12 5.37 -0.84 -1.67
C ILE A 12 4.18 -0.01 -2.18
N SER A 13 4.38 1.27 -2.37
CA SER A 13 3.33 2.17 -2.86
C SER A 13 2.84 1.74 -4.24
N GLN A 14 3.76 1.42 -5.14
CA GLN A 14 3.42 0.96 -6.48
C GLN A 14 2.67 -0.37 -6.46
N ARG A 15 3.08 -1.29 -5.58
CA ARG A 15 2.42 -2.59 -5.47
C ARG A 15 1.02 -2.45 -4.90
N ILE A 16 0.84 -1.58 -3.93
CA ILE A 16 -0.49 -1.30 -3.38
C ILE A 16 -1.40 -0.79 -4.48
N ARG A 17 -0.92 0.19 -5.22
CA ARG A 17 -1.71 0.77 -6.30
C ARG A 17 -2.01 -0.26 -7.39
N ALA A 18 -1.01 -1.03 -7.80
CA ALA A 18 -1.19 -2.05 -8.83
C ALA A 18 -2.20 -3.11 -8.38
N ALA A 19 -2.10 -3.56 -7.13
CA ALA A 19 -3.03 -4.55 -6.59
C ALA A 19 -4.45 -4.00 -6.52
N ARG A 20 -4.59 -2.71 -6.12
CA ARG A 20 -5.89 -2.07 -6.07
C ARG A 20 -6.52 -2.00 -7.46
N GLU A 21 -5.74 -1.56 -8.44
CA GLU A 21 -6.23 -1.44 -9.82
C GLU A 21 -6.56 -2.81 -10.41
N ALA A 22 -5.73 -3.81 -10.13
CA ALA A 22 -5.97 -5.18 -10.59
C ALA A 22 -7.26 -5.75 -9.98
N ALA A 23 -7.59 -5.36 -8.75
CA ALA A 23 -8.82 -5.77 -8.10
C ALA A 23 -10.04 -4.96 -8.55
N GLY A 24 -9.82 -3.93 -9.36
CA GLY A 24 -10.90 -3.07 -9.84
C GLY A 24 -11.48 -2.16 -8.76
N LEU A 25 -10.69 -1.83 -7.74
CA LEU A 25 -11.18 -1.05 -6.61
C LEU A 25 -10.82 0.42 -6.76
N THR A 26 -11.76 1.29 -6.40
CA THR A 26 -11.48 2.71 -6.20
C THR A 26 -10.77 2.89 -4.87
N LEU A 27 -10.20 4.07 -4.65
CA LEU A 27 -9.61 4.41 -3.37
C LEU A 27 -10.63 4.31 -2.23
N GLN A 28 -11.86 4.76 -2.48
CA GLN A 28 -12.93 4.72 -1.49
C GLN A 28 -13.34 3.28 -1.16
N GLU A 29 -13.39 2.44 -2.19
CA GLU A 29 -13.74 1.04 -1.98
C GLU A 29 -12.67 0.32 -1.16
N LEU A 30 -11.41 0.57 -1.47
CA LEU A 30 -10.33 -0.01 -0.68
C LEU A 30 -10.35 0.53 0.75
N ALA A 31 -10.63 1.81 0.93
CA ALA A 31 -10.77 2.38 2.27
C ALA A 31 -11.83 1.64 3.08
N GLY A 32 -12.98 1.39 2.48
CA GLY A 32 -14.05 0.65 3.15
C GLY A 32 -13.66 -0.77 3.51
N LYS A 33 -12.94 -1.44 2.63
CA LYS A 33 -12.52 -2.83 2.85
C LYS A 33 -11.38 -2.94 3.86
N SER A 34 -10.50 -1.97 3.90
CA SER A 34 -9.30 -2.03 4.73
C SER A 34 -9.46 -1.38 6.11
N GLY A 35 -10.45 -0.50 6.26
CA GLY A 35 -10.58 0.31 7.46
C GLY A 35 -9.55 1.43 7.54
N VAL A 36 -8.90 1.75 6.43
CA VAL A 36 -7.93 2.84 6.34
C VAL A 36 -8.60 4.00 5.62
N ALA A 37 -8.38 5.22 6.10
CA ALA A 37 -8.99 6.40 5.49
C ALA A 37 -8.55 6.56 4.03
N THR A 38 -9.48 7.00 3.19
CA THR A 38 -9.19 7.22 1.77
C THR A 38 -7.99 8.13 1.56
N SER A 39 -7.93 9.22 2.32
CA SER A 39 -6.82 10.17 2.22
C SER A 39 -5.48 9.53 2.58
N THR A 40 -5.48 8.62 3.55
CA THR A 40 -4.28 7.92 3.94
C THR A 40 -3.81 7.00 2.81
N ILE A 41 -4.73 6.24 2.21
CA ILE A 41 -4.38 5.36 1.09
C ILE A 41 -3.82 6.20 -0.06
N GLN A 42 -4.47 7.32 -0.37
CA GLN A 42 -4.01 8.20 -1.43
C GLN A 42 -2.58 8.69 -1.19
N LYS A 43 -2.30 9.12 0.03
CA LYS A 43 -0.95 9.59 0.38
C LYS A 43 0.08 8.47 0.29
N VAL A 44 -0.29 7.26 0.70
CA VAL A 44 0.60 6.11 0.59
C VAL A 44 0.91 5.81 -0.88
N GLU A 45 -0.12 5.77 -1.73
CA GLU A 45 0.08 5.47 -3.14
C GLU A 45 0.90 6.54 -3.86
N LYS A 46 0.80 7.79 -3.42
CA LYS A 46 1.56 8.90 -3.98
C LYS A 46 2.92 9.09 -3.32
N GLU A 47 3.29 8.21 -2.41
CA GLU A 47 4.56 8.28 -1.69
C GLU A 47 4.71 9.56 -0.89
N GLN A 48 3.59 10.08 -0.39
CA GLN A 48 3.56 11.31 0.40
C GLN A 48 3.64 11.05 1.89
N MET A 49 3.59 9.79 2.30
CA MET A 49 3.77 9.41 3.69
C MET A 49 4.32 8.00 3.78
N THR A 50 4.99 7.72 4.89
CA THR A 50 5.47 6.39 5.22
C THR A 50 4.39 5.69 6.02
N PRO A 51 3.78 4.61 5.49
CA PRO A 51 2.76 3.89 6.25
C PRO A 51 3.38 3.06 7.35
N SER A 52 2.67 2.92 8.45
CA SER A 52 3.06 1.99 9.50
C SER A 52 2.81 0.55 9.02
N VAL A 53 3.44 -0.41 9.69
CA VAL A 53 3.19 -1.82 9.39
C VAL A 53 1.72 -2.15 9.56
N ALA A 54 1.08 -1.59 10.58
CA ALA A 54 -0.34 -1.82 10.81
C ALA A 54 -1.19 -1.35 9.64
N VAL A 55 -0.87 -0.19 9.07
CA VAL A 55 -1.60 0.33 7.91
C VAL A 55 -1.39 -0.57 6.70
N ILE A 56 -0.16 -1.01 6.47
CA ILE A 56 0.13 -1.92 5.34
C ILE A 56 -0.64 -3.23 5.49
N LEU A 57 -0.70 -3.78 6.70
CA LEU A 57 -1.46 -5.01 6.96
C LEU A 57 -2.94 -4.82 6.69
N LYS A 58 -3.51 -3.70 7.11
CA LYS A 58 -4.92 -3.41 6.85
C LYS A 58 -5.19 -3.28 5.35
N ILE A 59 -4.31 -2.61 4.63
CA ILE A 59 -4.45 -2.47 3.18
C ILE A 59 -4.36 -3.84 2.51
N ALA A 60 -3.41 -4.67 2.93
CA ALA A 60 -3.27 -6.02 2.38
C ALA A 60 -4.55 -6.83 2.58
N ARG A 61 -5.16 -6.73 3.76
CA ARG A 61 -6.45 -7.40 4.02
C ARG A 61 -7.55 -6.88 3.13
N GLY A 62 -7.61 -5.57 2.94
CA GLY A 62 -8.61 -4.97 2.06
C GLY A 62 -8.44 -5.39 0.62
N LEU A 63 -7.21 -5.62 0.20
CA LEU A 63 -6.90 -6.10 -1.14
C LEU A 63 -7.01 -7.62 -1.29
N ASP A 64 -7.17 -8.33 -0.17
CA ASP A 64 -7.18 -9.79 -0.14
C ASP A 64 -5.87 -10.37 -0.69
N VAL A 65 -4.77 -9.76 -0.30
CA VAL A 65 -3.43 -10.23 -0.66
C VAL A 65 -2.62 -10.44 0.60
N ARG A 66 -1.54 -11.20 0.47
CA ARG A 66 -0.62 -11.41 1.58
C ARG A 66 0.30 -10.21 1.71
N LEU A 67 0.73 -9.93 2.94
CA LEU A 67 1.70 -8.86 3.18
C LEU A 67 2.94 -9.05 2.30
N SER A 68 3.39 -10.28 2.12
CA SER A 68 4.58 -10.59 1.31
C SER A 68 4.41 -10.19 -0.16
N GLU A 69 3.18 -10.04 -0.63
CA GLU A 69 2.96 -9.60 -2.01
C GLU A 69 3.15 -8.09 -2.15
N LEU A 70 3.03 -7.35 -1.07
CA LEU A 70 3.23 -5.91 -1.07
C LEU A 70 4.66 -5.54 -0.69
N VAL A 71 5.26 -6.30 0.22
CA VAL A 71 6.61 -6.06 0.71
C VAL A 71 7.51 -7.14 0.12
N VAL A 72 8.25 -6.78 -0.91
CA VAL A 72 9.11 -7.74 -1.61
C VAL A 72 10.54 -7.55 -1.15
N ASP A 73 11.15 -8.66 -0.77
CA ASP A 73 12.57 -8.69 -0.49
C ASP A 73 13.31 -8.74 -1.83
N THR A 74 14.13 -7.73 -2.05
CA THR A 74 14.85 -7.58 -3.32
C THR A 74 16.31 -7.93 -3.21
N SER A 75 16.71 -8.44 -2.07
CA SER A 75 18.10 -8.80 -1.87
C SER A 75 18.55 -9.94 -2.76
#